data_17dbf3292a9662cac17b289f42b76d17
#
_entry.id   17dbf3292a9662cac17b289f42b76d17
#
_cell.length_a   1.000
_cell.length_b   1.000
_cell.length_c   1.000
_cell.angle_alpha   90.00
_cell.angle_beta   90.00
_cell.angle_gamma   90.00
#
_symmetry.space_group_name_H-M   'P 1'
#
loop_
_entity.id
_entity.type
_entity.pdbx_description
1 polymer ?
#
loop_
_entity_poly.entity_id
_entity_poly.type
_entity_poly.pdbx_seq_one_letter_code
_entity_poly.pdbx_strand_id
1 'polypeptide(L)'
;GLISLGSAVRIRPSLPKKMIITKTPYRISFFGGGSDYPSWYEKFSGKVISTTINKHLYISCRYLPNFFSHKYRVAWSKIEETKNINQIKHNAVREILQYLNNKRGLEIHYDGDLPARSGMGSSSCFVVGLLKAIYELENKNIEKKFLAKKSIYLEQNIMKEAVGSQDQIAASYGGFNKISFK
;
A
#
# COMPACT_ATOMS: atom_id res chain seq x y z
N GLY A 1 47.46 -40.67 -5.47
CA GLY A 1 46.13 -40.60 -4.94
C GLY A 1 45.67 -39.15 -4.94
N LEU A 2 44.79 -38.72 -5.85
CA LEU A 2 44.12 -37.43 -5.86
C LEU A 2 42.94 -37.51 -4.92
N ILE A 3 42.98 -36.77 -3.81
CA ILE A 3 41.83 -36.58 -2.93
C ILE A 3 41.02 -35.42 -3.52
N SER A 4 39.94 -35.75 -4.18
CA SER A 4 38.91 -34.78 -4.55
C SER A 4 38.10 -34.38 -3.33
N LEU A 5 38.39 -33.24 -2.75
CA LEU A 5 37.54 -32.59 -1.76
C LEU A 5 36.41 -31.84 -2.49
N GLY A 6 35.39 -32.59 -2.88
CA GLY A 6 34.13 -32.00 -3.34
C GLY A 6 33.36 -31.46 -2.14
N SER A 7 33.56 -30.19 -1.78
CA SER A 7 32.64 -29.51 -0.89
C SER A 7 31.34 -29.19 -1.66
N ALA A 8 30.42 -30.13 -1.66
CA ALA A 8 29.08 -29.90 -2.14
C ALA A 8 28.42 -28.90 -1.20
N VAL A 9 28.39 -27.61 -1.59
CA VAL A 9 27.52 -26.64 -0.96
C VAL A 9 26.09 -27.12 -1.19
N ARG A 10 25.51 -27.79 -0.23
CA ARG A 10 24.08 -28.09 -0.23
C ARG A 10 23.33 -26.80 -0.03
N ILE A 11 22.96 -26.18 -1.14
CA ILE A 11 21.91 -25.16 -1.12
C ILE A 11 20.64 -25.88 -0.74
N ARG A 12 20.24 -25.83 0.55
CA ARG A 12 18.87 -26.18 0.90
C ARG A 12 17.99 -25.21 0.11
N PRO A 13 17.03 -25.68 -0.72
CA PRO A 13 16.05 -24.79 -1.30
C PRO A 13 15.27 -24.16 -0.13
N SER A 14 15.68 -22.98 0.30
CA SER A 14 14.83 -22.15 1.13
C SER A 14 13.57 -21.92 0.29
N LEU A 15 12.40 -22.20 0.83
CA LEU A 15 11.13 -21.77 0.23
C LEU A 15 11.34 -20.35 -0.33
N PRO A 16 10.97 -20.08 -1.59
CA PRO A 16 11.20 -18.77 -2.17
C PRO A 16 10.61 -17.73 -1.23
N LYS A 17 11.45 -16.81 -0.78
CA LYS A 17 11.00 -15.74 0.12
C LYS A 17 9.95 -14.96 -0.64
N LYS A 18 8.69 -15.13 -0.29
CA LYS A 18 7.57 -14.50 -0.98
C LYS A 18 7.78 -12.99 -0.95
N MET A 19 7.90 -12.39 -2.11
CA MET A 19 7.86 -10.95 -2.32
C MET A 19 6.59 -10.63 -3.10
N ILE A 20 5.84 -9.69 -2.63
CA ILE A 20 4.64 -9.17 -3.29
C ILE A 20 4.97 -7.83 -3.93
N ILE A 21 4.57 -7.68 -5.17
CA ILE A 21 4.61 -6.40 -5.87
C ILE A 21 3.17 -6.03 -6.20
N THR A 22 2.71 -4.91 -5.65
CA THR A 22 1.42 -4.33 -6.03
C THR A 22 1.62 -3.22 -7.04
N LYS A 23 0.71 -3.15 -8.01
CA LYS A 23 0.65 -2.15 -9.06
C LYS A 23 -0.70 -1.45 -8.92
N THR A 24 -0.70 -0.21 -8.41
CA THR A 24 -1.91 0.55 -8.08
C THR A 24 -2.06 1.73 -9.02
N PRO A 25 -3.16 1.84 -9.79
CA PRO A 25 -3.30 2.88 -10.80
C PRO A 25 -3.63 4.24 -10.18
N TYR A 26 -3.05 5.31 -10.72
CA TYR A 26 -3.49 6.67 -10.49
C TYR A 26 -4.82 6.94 -11.17
N ARG A 27 -5.52 8.01 -10.77
CA ARG A 27 -6.81 8.39 -11.33
C ARG A 27 -6.85 9.85 -11.78
N ILE A 28 -7.73 10.11 -12.74
CA ILE A 28 -8.20 11.46 -13.10
C ILE A 28 -9.66 11.54 -12.70
N SER A 29 -10.03 12.61 -11.98
CA SER A 29 -11.41 12.93 -11.63
C SER A 29 -11.93 13.99 -12.60
N PHE A 30 -13.01 13.67 -13.31
CA PHE A 30 -13.60 14.60 -14.30
C PHE A 30 -14.64 15.52 -13.68
N PHE A 31 -15.53 14.95 -12.86
CA PHE A 31 -16.67 15.69 -12.30
C PHE A 31 -16.94 15.22 -10.86
N GLY A 32 -17.42 16.16 -10.05
CA GLY A 32 -17.93 15.90 -8.72
C GLY A 32 -16.88 15.79 -7.62
N GLY A 33 -15.62 16.10 -7.91
CA GLY A 33 -14.59 16.21 -6.89
C GLY A 33 -14.99 17.20 -5.79
N GLY A 34 -14.72 16.83 -4.53
CA GLY A 34 -15.20 17.56 -3.34
C GLY A 34 -16.52 17.04 -2.79
N SER A 35 -17.42 16.50 -3.63
CA SER A 35 -18.67 15.89 -3.14
C SER A 35 -18.44 14.48 -2.53
N ASP A 36 -17.23 13.97 -2.57
CA ASP A 36 -16.78 12.70 -2.00
C ASP A 36 -16.20 12.82 -0.59
N TYR A 37 -16.24 14.03 -0.01
CA TYR A 37 -15.88 14.23 1.40
C TYR A 37 -17.04 13.89 2.33
N PRO A 38 -16.80 13.20 3.48
CA PRO A 38 -17.85 12.87 4.44
C PRO A 38 -18.68 14.08 4.88
N SER A 39 -18.02 15.21 5.14
CA SER A 39 -18.68 16.46 5.53
C SER A 39 -19.70 16.99 4.53
N TRP A 40 -19.59 16.58 3.25
CA TRP A 40 -20.54 16.92 2.20
C TRP A 40 -21.59 15.82 2.00
N TYR A 41 -21.14 14.56 1.69
CA TYR A 41 -22.09 13.55 1.24
C TYR A 41 -23.03 13.04 2.35
N GLU A 42 -22.65 13.17 3.62
CA GLU A 42 -23.55 12.86 4.74
C GLU A 42 -24.75 13.82 4.84
N LYS A 43 -24.65 15.01 4.21
CA LYS A 43 -25.74 16.01 4.21
C LYS A 43 -26.46 16.10 2.88
N PHE A 44 -25.73 16.05 1.77
CA PHE A 44 -26.25 16.41 0.44
C PHE A 44 -26.11 15.29 -0.59
N SER A 45 -25.59 14.13 -0.20
CA SER A 45 -25.10 13.09 -1.12
C SER A 45 -24.00 13.58 -2.04
N GLY A 46 -23.27 12.68 -2.66
CA GLY A 46 -22.18 13.01 -3.57
C GLY A 46 -22.14 12.08 -4.76
N LYS A 47 -21.63 12.58 -5.88
CA LYS A 47 -21.39 11.76 -7.08
C LYS A 47 -20.09 12.20 -7.74
N VAL A 48 -19.26 11.23 -8.10
CA VAL A 48 -17.98 11.46 -8.79
C VAL A 48 -17.91 10.60 -10.04
N ILE A 49 -17.36 11.17 -11.10
CA ILE A 49 -16.96 10.45 -12.32
C ILE A 49 -15.45 10.56 -12.45
N SER A 50 -14.79 9.41 -12.44
CA SER A 50 -13.34 9.32 -12.53
C SER A 50 -12.89 8.11 -13.37
N THR A 51 -11.68 8.14 -13.87
CA THR A 51 -11.05 7.00 -14.53
C THR A 51 -9.63 6.79 -14.00
N THR A 52 -9.22 5.53 -13.94
CA THR A 52 -7.80 5.26 -13.73
C THR A 52 -7.04 5.42 -15.04
N ILE A 53 -5.75 5.73 -14.93
CA ILE A 53 -4.86 5.94 -16.06
C ILE A 53 -3.75 4.90 -16.09
N ASN A 54 -3.05 4.78 -17.21
CA ASN A 54 -1.91 3.86 -17.34
C ASN A 54 -0.63 4.47 -16.73
N LYS A 55 -0.76 4.98 -15.52
CA LYS A 55 0.34 5.39 -14.63
C LYS A 55 0.06 4.79 -13.26
N HIS A 56 1.09 4.30 -12.61
CA HIS A 56 0.93 3.43 -11.43
C HIS A 56 1.90 3.81 -10.32
N LEU A 57 1.50 3.46 -9.12
CA LEU A 57 2.36 3.36 -7.97
C LEU A 57 2.66 1.89 -7.72
N TYR A 58 3.92 1.56 -7.54
CA TYR A 58 4.41 0.21 -7.29
C TYR A 58 4.88 0.10 -5.85
N ILE A 59 4.49 -0.97 -5.16
CA ILE A 59 5.01 -1.30 -3.84
C ILE A 59 5.53 -2.71 -3.88
N SER A 60 6.81 -2.90 -3.57
CA SER A 60 7.36 -4.20 -3.26
C SER A 60 7.39 -4.39 -1.74
N CYS A 61 6.88 -5.52 -1.27
CA CYS A 61 6.80 -5.84 0.14
C CYS A 61 7.20 -7.29 0.39
N ARG A 62 8.10 -7.52 1.34
CA ARG A 62 8.51 -8.86 1.77
C ARG A 62 8.79 -8.93 3.25
N TYR A 63 8.78 -10.15 3.80
CA TYR A 63 9.27 -10.35 5.15
C TYR A 63 10.78 -10.17 5.19
N LEU A 64 11.23 -9.36 6.15
CA LEU A 64 12.66 -9.15 6.37
C LEU A 64 13.24 -10.35 7.13
N PRO A 65 14.37 -10.93 6.69
CA PRO A 65 15.04 -11.98 7.39
C PRO A 65 15.57 -11.55 8.77
N ASN A 66 15.54 -12.44 9.74
CA ASN A 66 15.89 -12.15 11.14
C ASN A 66 17.39 -11.87 11.40
N PHE A 67 18.25 -12.05 10.40
CA PHE A 67 19.69 -11.78 10.57
C PHE A 67 20.05 -10.29 10.43
N PHE A 68 19.10 -9.44 9.97
CA PHE A 68 19.30 -8.00 9.96
C PHE A 68 19.20 -7.43 11.37
N SER A 69 19.98 -6.37 11.65
CA SER A 69 19.96 -5.64 12.93
C SER A 69 18.68 -4.83 13.15
N HIS A 70 17.94 -4.53 12.08
CA HIS A 70 16.65 -3.84 12.07
C HIS A 70 15.52 -4.79 11.70
N LYS A 71 14.30 -4.46 12.12
CA LYS A 71 13.09 -5.25 11.88
C LYS A 71 12.26 -4.71 10.72
N TYR A 72 12.31 -3.41 10.49
CA TYR A 72 11.59 -2.74 9.41
C TYR A 72 12.56 -1.94 8.56
N ARG A 73 12.41 -2.06 7.25
CA ARG A 73 13.12 -1.26 6.27
C ARG A 73 12.10 -0.64 5.32
N VAL A 74 12.05 0.68 5.26
CA VAL A 74 11.13 1.42 4.38
C VAL A 74 11.94 2.31 3.46
N ALA A 75 11.89 2.05 2.16
CA ALA A 75 12.58 2.82 1.13
C ALA A 75 11.58 3.65 0.33
N TRP A 76 11.75 4.95 0.37
CA TRP A 76 11.00 5.98 -0.33
C TRP A 76 11.96 7.06 -0.82
N SER A 77 11.69 8.38 -0.67
CA SER A 77 12.72 9.43 -0.88
C SER A 77 13.87 9.34 0.13
N LYS A 78 13.70 8.53 1.17
CA LYS A 78 14.68 8.22 2.22
C LYS A 78 14.64 6.73 2.49
N ILE A 79 15.69 6.20 3.13
CA ILE A 79 15.72 4.84 3.65
C ILE A 79 15.63 4.92 5.16
N GLU A 80 14.65 4.23 5.72
CA GLU A 80 14.45 4.11 7.16
C GLU A 80 14.68 2.66 7.57
N GLU A 81 15.52 2.45 8.57
CA GLU A 81 15.78 1.14 9.19
C GLU A 81 15.48 1.25 10.68
N THR A 82 14.48 0.52 11.16
CA THR A 82 14.00 0.64 12.52
C THR A 82 13.75 -0.72 13.16
N LYS A 83 13.85 -0.78 14.50
CA LYS A 83 13.56 -1.99 15.28
C LYS A 83 12.07 -2.10 15.65
N ASN A 84 11.41 -0.97 15.77
CA ASN A 84 10.01 -0.88 16.21
C ASN A 84 9.17 -0.06 15.22
N ILE A 85 7.89 -0.40 15.07
CA ILE A 85 6.95 0.31 14.20
C ILE A 85 6.86 1.80 14.57
N ASN A 86 6.86 2.12 15.86
CA ASN A 86 6.73 3.50 16.36
C ASN A 86 7.88 4.41 15.92
N GLN A 87 9.03 3.86 15.53
CA GLN A 87 10.20 4.60 15.07
C GLN A 87 10.11 4.94 13.57
N ILE A 88 9.18 4.34 12.82
CA ILE A 88 8.99 4.59 11.40
C ILE A 88 8.47 6.03 11.22
N LYS A 89 9.20 6.85 10.47
CA LYS A 89 8.83 8.25 10.19
C LYS A 89 7.75 8.38 9.12
N HIS A 90 7.73 7.44 8.15
CA HIS A 90 6.69 7.42 7.12
C HIS A 90 5.33 7.14 7.76
N ASN A 91 4.50 8.18 7.87
CA ASN A 91 3.23 8.15 8.61
C ASN A 91 2.32 7.00 8.18
N ALA A 92 2.00 6.90 6.90
CA ALA A 92 1.08 5.88 6.41
C ALA A 92 1.58 4.45 6.67
N VAL A 93 2.90 4.18 6.54
CA VAL A 93 3.46 2.87 6.87
C VAL A 93 3.28 2.57 8.35
N ARG A 94 3.64 3.51 9.22
CA ARG A 94 3.53 3.36 10.68
C ARG A 94 2.10 3.06 11.09
N GLU A 95 1.15 3.88 10.68
CA GLU A 95 -0.26 3.76 11.05
C GLU A 95 -0.90 2.45 10.53
N ILE A 96 -0.59 2.06 9.28
CA ILE A 96 -1.09 0.79 8.72
C ILE A 96 -0.53 -0.40 9.50
N LEU A 97 0.76 -0.43 9.79
CA LEU A 97 1.38 -1.54 10.51
C LEU A 97 0.90 -1.64 11.96
N GLN A 98 0.68 -0.51 12.64
CA GLN A 98 0.09 -0.47 13.97
C GLN A 98 -1.36 -0.97 13.95
N TYR A 99 -2.17 -0.46 13.04
CA TYR A 99 -3.57 -0.85 12.89
C TYR A 99 -3.72 -2.36 12.61
N LEU A 100 -2.85 -2.92 11.76
CA LEU A 100 -2.83 -4.36 11.46
C LEU A 100 -2.19 -5.20 12.58
N ASN A 101 -1.68 -4.56 13.63
CA ASN A 101 -0.93 -5.23 14.71
C ASN A 101 0.19 -6.13 14.18
N ASN A 102 0.92 -5.63 13.17
CA ASN A 102 1.96 -6.42 12.48
C ASN A 102 3.08 -6.82 13.44
N LYS A 103 3.38 -8.12 13.52
CA LYS A 103 4.42 -8.68 14.40
C LYS A 103 5.70 -9.05 13.64
N ARG A 104 5.65 -9.17 12.33
CA ARG A 104 6.76 -9.64 11.51
C ARG A 104 7.54 -8.49 10.93
N GLY A 105 8.85 -8.65 10.81
CA GLY A 105 9.70 -7.68 10.12
C GLY A 105 9.34 -7.58 8.64
N LEU A 106 9.33 -6.36 8.11
CA LEU A 106 8.97 -6.07 6.73
C LEU A 106 10.01 -5.18 6.07
N GLU A 107 10.27 -5.45 4.81
CA GLU A 107 10.93 -4.55 3.89
C GLU A 107 9.92 -4.07 2.86
N ILE A 108 9.79 -2.75 2.74
CA ILE A 108 8.81 -2.06 1.91
C ILE A 108 9.55 -1.04 1.06
N HIS A 109 9.41 -1.15 -0.26
CA HIS A 109 9.89 -0.14 -1.20
C HIS A 109 8.72 0.34 -2.02
N TYR A 110 8.68 1.63 -2.32
CA TYR A 110 7.70 2.13 -3.26
C TYR A 110 8.31 3.07 -4.29
N ASP A 111 7.73 3.03 -5.47
CA ASP A 111 8.09 3.82 -6.62
C ASP A 111 6.84 4.27 -7.37
N GLY A 112 6.88 5.37 -8.06
CA GLY A 112 5.73 5.90 -8.75
C GLY A 112 6.06 6.47 -10.13
N ASP A 113 5.21 6.18 -11.11
CA ASP A 113 5.30 6.76 -12.45
C ASP A 113 5.09 8.28 -12.47
N LEU A 114 4.52 8.83 -11.40
CA LEU A 114 4.22 10.25 -11.22
C LEU A 114 4.78 10.76 -9.88
N PRO A 115 5.17 12.02 -9.82
CA PRO A 115 5.65 12.61 -8.57
C PRO A 115 4.55 12.65 -7.50
N ALA A 116 4.96 12.59 -6.25
CA ALA A 116 4.06 12.80 -5.12
C ALA A 116 3.37 14.17 -5.22
N ARG A 117 2.15 14.27 -4.72
CA ARG A 117 1.32 15.49 -4.72
C ARG A 117 0.93 15.99 -6.13
N SER A 118 0.88 15.11 -7.11
CA SER A 118 0.42 15.43 -8.47
C SER A 118 -1.10 15.67 -8.58
N GLY A 119 -1.85 15.56 -7.49
CA GLY A 119 -3.32 15.65 -7.51
C GLY A 119 -4.04 14.42 -8.08
N MET A 120 -3.31 13.35 -8.35
CA MET A 120 -3.85 12.13 -9.00
C MET A 120 -4.07 10.96 -8.04
N GLY A 121 -4.24 11.23 -6.74
CA GLY A 121 -4.56 10.21 -5.73
C GLY A 121 -3.36 9.38 -5.27
N SER A 122 -2.13 9.93 -5.33
CA SER A 122 -0.90 9.18 -4.98
C SER A 122 -0.89 8.64 -3.54
N SER A 123 -1.38 9.41 -2.57
CA SER A 123 -1.48 8.98 -1.16
C SER A 123 -2.36 7.75 -1.03
N SER A 124 -3.56 7.81 -1.57
CA SER A 124 -4.52 6.70 -1.53
C SER A 124 -4.06 5.47 -2.32
N CYS A 125 -3.36 5.68 -3.46
CA CYS A 125 -2.72 4.59 -4.20
C CYS A 125 -1.68 3.87 -3.32
N PHE A 126 -0.92 4.63 -2.53
CA PHE A 126 0.04 4.05 -1.59
C PHE A 126 -0.66 3.23 -0.50
N VAL A 127 -1.68 3.77 0.15
CA VAL A 127 -2.43 3.08 1.21
C VAL A 127 -3.08 1.80 0.68
N VAL A 128 -3.77 1.87 -0.47
CA VAL A 128 -4.40 0.72 -1.13
C VAL A 128 -3.35 -0.34 -1.51
N GLY A 129 -2.25 0.09 -2.13
CA GLY A 129 -1.19 -0.81 -2.57
C GLY A 129 -0.49 -1.51 -1.41
N LEU A 130 -0.14 -0.77 -0.34
CA LEU A 130 0.52 -1.35 0.83
C LEU A 130 -0.41 -2.30 1.59
N LEU A 131 -1.66 -1.91 1.78
CA LEU A 131 -2.64 -2.75 2.45
C LEU A 131 -2.83 -4.07 1.69
N LYS A 132 -3.01 -4.01 0.37
CA LYS A 132 -3.10 -5.21 -0.48
C LYS A 132 -1.84 -6.08 -0.38
N ALA A 133 -0.64 -5.48 -0.44
CA ALA A 133 0.61 -6.20 -0.35
C ALA A 133 0.76 -6.99 0.96
N ILE A 134 0.39 -6.36 2.10
CA ILE A 134 0.48 -7.02 3.41
C ILE A 134 -0.51 -8.19 3.49
N TYR A 135 -1.76 -8.02 3.07
CA TYR A 135 -2.74 -9.11 3.07
C TYR A 135 -2.31 -10.28 2.17
N GLU A 136 -1.74 -9.99 1.00
CA GLU A 136 -1.20 -11.03 0.11
C GLU A 136 0.02 -11.75 0.72
N LEU A 137 0.88 -11.05 1.45
CA LEU A 137 1.99 -11.70 2.19
C LEU A 137 1.46 -12.68 3.24
N GLU A 138 0.34 -12.36 3.86
CA GLU A 138 -0.35 -13.20 4.84
C GLU A 138 -1.21 -14.30 4.21
N ASN A 139 -1.20 -14.44 2.87
CA ASN A 139 -2.07 -15.34 2.10
C ASN A 139 -3.59 -15.08 2.31
N LYS A 140 -3.95 -13.83 2.61
CA LYS A 140 -5.33 -13.39 2.75
C LYS A 140 -5.79 -12.74 1.45
N ASN A 141 -6.64 -13.41 0.70
CA ASN A 141 -7.28 -12.79 -0.44
C ASN A 141 -8.40 -11.84 0.04
N ILE A 142 -8.36 -10.59 -0.41
CA ILE A 142 -9.34 -9.57 -0.03
C ILE A 142 -10.05 -9.01 -1.26
N GLU A 143 -11.34 -8.82 -1.12
CA GLU A 143 -12.18 -8.23 -2.15
C GLU A 143 -11.89 -6.74 -2.34
N LYS A 144 -12.09 -6.24 -3.56
CA LYS A 144 -11.93 -4.81 -3.90
C LYS A 144 -12.77 -3.89 -3.00
N LYS A 145 -13.99 -4.30 -2.69
CA LYS A 145 -14.91 -3.56 -1.81
C LYS A 145 -14.36 -3.42 -0.39
N PHE A 146 -13.83 -4.51 0.15
CA PHE A 146 -13.20 -4.50 1.47
C PHE A 146 -11.96 -3.60 1.46
N LEU A 147 -11.09 -3.76 0.44
CA LEU A 147 -9.87 -2.97 0.28
C LEU A 147 -10.17 -1.48 0.24
N ALA A 148 -11.14 -1.05 -0.60
CA ALA A 148 -11.55 0.35 -0.69
C ALA A 148 -12.05 0.91 0.64
N LYS A 149 -13.01 0.21 1.28
CA LYS A 149 -13.56 0.64 2.58
C LYS A 149 -12.50 0.73 3.67
N LYS A 150 -11.59 -0.25 3.71
CA LYS A 150 -10.53 -0.28 4.71
C LYS A 150 -9.52 0.84 4.48
N SER A 151 -9.18 1.14 3.23
CA SER A 151 -8.27 2.24 2.89
C SER A 151 -8.88 3.61 3.24
N ILE A 152 -10.16 3.82 2.94
CA ILE A 152 -10.89 5.04 3.35
C ILE A 152 -10.83 5.19 4.87
N TYR A 153 -11.17 4.13 5.61
CA TYR A 153 -11.14 4.15 7.07
C TYR A 153 -9.74 4.48 7.63
N LEU A 154 -8.70 3.89 7.06
CA LEU A 154 -7.32 4.16 7.47
C LEU A 154 -6.94 5.62 7.27
N GLU A 155 -7.19 6.19 6.09
CA GLU A 155 -6.83 7.58 5.80
C GLU A 155 -7.66 8.57 6.63
N GLN A 156 -8.97 8.42 6.67
CA GLN A 156 -9.86 9.38 7.34
C GLN A 156 -9.88 9.24 8.87
N ASN A 157 -9.91 8.01 9.42
CA ASN A 157 -10.12 7.78 10.85
C ASN A 157 -8.83 7.49 11.61
N ILE A 158 -7.89 6.75 11.04
CA ILE A 158 -6.63 6.40 11.72
C ILE A 158 -5.58 7.47 11.51
N MET A 159 -5.30 7.83 10.24
CA MET A 159 -4.32 8.87 9.91
C MET A 159 -4.89 10.28 10.07
N LYS A 160 -6.22 10.42 10.16
CA LYS A 160 -6.96 11.70 10.28
C LYS A 160 -6.63 12.68 9.16
N GLU A 161 -6.45 12.16 7.96
CA GLU A 161 -6.21 12.97 6.78
C GLU A 161 -7.52 13.56 6.25
N ALA A 162 -7.48 14.84 5.85
CA ALA A 162 -8.63 15.51 5.25
C ALA A 162 -8.73 15.14 3.76
N VAL A 163 -9.18 13.92 3.47
CA VAL A 163 -9.28 13.36 2.12
C VAL A 163 -10.71 12.89 1.82
N GLY A 164 -11.09 12.96 0.55
CA GLY A 164 -12.31 12.37 0.05
C GLY A 164 -12.23 10.83 -0.04
N SER A 165 -13.29 10.22 -0.52
CA SER A 165 -13.41 8.75 -0.59
C SER A 165 -13.27 8.20 -2.02
N GLN A 166 -13.10 9.05 -3.04
CA GLN A 166 -13.04 8.62 -4.44
C GLN A 166 -11.73 7.89 -4.79
N ASP A 167 -10.61 8.35 -4.23
CA ASP A 167 -9.27 7.92 -4.62
C ASP A 167 -9.03 6.46 -4.25
N GLN A 168 -9.39 6.08 -3.03
CA GLN A 168 -9.28 4.71 -2.54
C GLN A 168 -10.17 3.76 -3.34
N ILE A 169 -11.37 4.22 -3.73
CA ILE A 169 -12.28 3.44 -4.56
C ILE A 169 -11.67 3.25 -5.95
N ALA A 170 -11.24 4.32 -6.61
CA ALA A 170 -10.63 4.26 -7.94
C ALA A 170 -9.37 3.38 -7.94
N ALA A 171 -8.48 3.53 -6.96
CA ALA A 171 -7.26 2.73 -6.81
C ALA A 171 -7.55 1.23 -6.59
N SER A 172 -8.65 0.90 -5.87
CA SER A 172 -9.03 -0.49 -5.57
C SER A 172 -9.76 -1.18 -6.72
N TYR A 173 -10.61 -0.47 -7.46
CA TYR A 173 -11.43 -1.03 -8.52
C TYR A 173 -10.76 -0.97 -9.89
N GLY A 174 -10.04 0.13 -10.16
CA GLY A 174 -9.51 0.43 -11.49
C GLY A 174 -10.60 0.83 -12.49
N GLY A 175 -10.19 1.22 -13.71
CA GLY A 175 -11.09 1.50 -14.81
C GLY A 175 -11.90 2.79 -14.67
N PHE A 176 -13.01 2.88 -15.40
CA PHE A 176 -13.93 4.01 -15.37
C PHE A 176 -14.96 3.83 -14.26
N ASN A 177 -15.11 4.82 -13.40
CA ASN A 177 -15.94 4.75 -12.20
C ASN A 177 -16.97 5.87 -12.15
N LYS A 178 -18.23 5.50 -11.94
CA LYS A 178 -19.28 6.40 -11.45
C LYS A 178 -19.57 6.01 -10.00
N ILE A 179 -19.19 6.87 -9.08
CA ILE A 179 -19.27 6.60 -7.64
C ILE A 179 -20.37 7.48 -7.06
N SER A 180 -21.26 6.89 -6.26
CA SER A 180 -22.29 7.61 -5.51
C SER A 180 -22.04 7.45 -4.02
N PHE A 181 -22.08 8.54 -3.31
CA PHE A 181 -21.93 8.64 -1.86
C PHE A 181 -23.26 9.07 -1.24
N LYS A 182 -23.66 8.39 -0.16
CA LYS A 182 -24.91 8.64 0.58
C LYS A 182 -24.63 8.54 2.07
#